data_561f3cceaf8d70b0374cce23ed04a5a6
#
_entry.id   561f3cceaf8d70b0374cce23ed04a5a6
#
_cell.length_a   1.000
_cell.length_b   1.000
_cell.length_c   1.000
_cell.angle_alpha   90.00
_cell.angle_beta   90.00
_cell.angle_gamma   90.00
#
_symmetry.space_group_name_H-M   'P 1'
#
loop_
_entity.id
_entity.type
_entity.pdbx_description
1 polymer ?
#
loop_
_entity_poly.entity_id
_entity_poly.type
_entity_poly.pdbx_seq_one_letter_code
_entity_poly.pdbx_strand_id
1 'polypeptide(L)'
;MALENAVRAYKALGEKNPKIAVLSAMEGVNSKLEQTVEAAEIKKEGIKGAIVEGPISLDLAMDKEACAIKGYESPVAGDADILLVPDIVAGNLAAKSMTVLGGCKTGGVVVGGLVPVILVSRAATVTDKYLAIVMAAMTSKKR
;
A
#
# COMPACT_ATOMS: atom_id res chain seq x y z
N MET A 1 -1.38 -12.63 5.31
CA MET A 1 -2.83 -12.28 5.50
C MET A 1 -3.17 -10.84 5.12
N ALA A 2 -2.58 -9.79 5.71
CA ALA A 2 -2.91 -8.39 5.35
C ALA A 2 -2.64 -8.09 3.86
N LEU A 3 -1.45 -8.45 3.38
CA LEU A 3 -1.01 -8.21 2.02
C LEU A 3 -1.83 -8.99 0.98
N GLU A 4 -2.21 -10.23 1.24
CA GLU A 4 -3.11 -11.01 0.37
C GLU A 4 -4.49 -10.37 0.25
N ASN A 5 -5.00 -9.80 1.35
CA ASN A 5 -6.26 -9.08 1.34
C ASN A 5 -6.16 -7.79 0.50
N ALA A 6 -5.04 -7.05 0.61
CA ALA A 6 -4.79 -5.87 -0.20
C ALA A 6 -4.70 -6.21 -1.70
N VAL A 7 -3.96 -7.25 -2.07
CA VAL A 7 -3.87 -7.74 -3.46
C VAL A 7 -5.25 -8.14 -4.00
N ARG A 8 -6.04 -8.83 -3.18
CA ARG A 8 -7.39 -9.26 -3.56
C ARG A 8 -8.32 -8.07 -3.76
N ALA A 9 -8.26 -7.07 -2.88
CA ALA A 9 -9.02 -5.84 -3.01
C ALA A 9 -8.60 -5.07 -4.27
N TYR A 10 -7.30 -4.88 -4.51
CA TYR A 10 -6.77 -4.20 -5.68
C TYR A 10 -7.23 -4.87 -7.00
N LYS A 11 -7.17 -6.20 -7.07
CA LYS A 11 -7.68 -6.95 -8.21
C LYS A 11 -9.19 -6.82 -8.41
N ALA A 12 -9.95 -6.71 -7.33
CA ALA A 12 -11.40 -6.48 -7.40
C ALA A 12 -11.76 -5.09 -7.93
N LEU A 13 -10.85 -4.12 -7.81
CA LEU A 13 -10.96 -2.79 -8.41
C LEU A 13 -10.68 -2.78 -9.93
N GLY A 14 -10.25 -3.92 -10.51
CA GLY A 14 -10.04 -4.09 -11.95
C GLY A 14 -8.59 -4.17 -12.39
N GLU A 15 -7.65 -3.96 -11.47
CA GLU A 15 -6.22 -3.95 -11.75
C GLU A 15 -5.61 -5.36 -11.69
N LYS A 16 -4.51 -5.57 -12.41
CA LYS A 16 -3.83 -6.87 -12.47
C LYS A 16 -2.36 -6.74 -12.06
N ASN A 17 -1.84 -7.78 -11.40
CA ASN A 17 -0.42 -7.89 -11.03
C ASN A 17 0.12 -6.66 -10.30
N PRO A 18 -0.48 -6.27 -9.14
CA PRO A 18 -0.07 -5.09 -8.43
C PRO A 18 1.40 -5.13 -8.03
N LYS A 19 2.02 -3.95 -8.07
CA LYS A 19 3.37 -3.68 -7.60
C LYS A 19 3.30 -3.26 -6.14
N ILE A 20 3.94 -4.00 -5.27
CA ILE A 20 3.88 -3.83 -3.82
C ILE A 20 5.22 -3.34 -3.32
N ALA A 21 5.22 -2.20 -2.67
CA ALA A 21 6.37 -1.70 -1.91
C ALA A 21 6.18 -1.99 -0.42
N VAL A 22 7.07 -2.80 0.16
CA VAL A 22 7.14 -3.02 1.61
C VAL A 22 8.03 -1.94 2.20
N LEU A 23 7.40 -0.92 2.77
CA LEU A 23 8.05 0.31 3.15
C LEU A 23 8.93 0.15 4.39
N SER A 24 10.09 0.77 4.32
CA SER A 24 11.03 0.91 5.41
C SER A 24 11.76 2.26 5.32
N ALA A 25 12.62 2.54 6.30
CA ALA A 25 13.42 3.75 6.32
C ALA A 25 14.62 3.71 5.35
N MET A 26 14.93 2.56 4.76
CA MET A 26 16.06 2.34 3.87
C MET A 26 15.86 1.11 2.98
N GLU A 27 16.71 0.96 1.97
CA GLU A 27 16.61 -0.07 0.93
C GLU A 27 17.39 -1.35 1.26
N GLY A 28 18.28 -1.30 2.25
CA GLY A 28 19.11 -2.43 2.69
C GLY A 28 18.60 -3.06 3.98
N VAL A 29 18.88 -4.34 4.17
CA VAL A 29 18.62 -5.02 5.43
C VAL A 29 19.59 -4.55 6.50
N ASN A 30 19.06 -4.10 7.62
CA ASN A 30 19.81 -3.71 8.80
C ASN A 30 19.24 -4.46 10.02
N SER A 31 20.02 -5.34 10.62
CA SER A 31 19.56 -6.16 11.77
C SER A 31 19.19 -5.35 13.02
N LYS A 32 19.54 -4.06 13.08
CA LYS A 32 19.12 -3.14 14.14
C LYS A 32 17.77 -2.47 13.86
N LEU A 33 17.24 -2.63 12.65
CA LEU A 33 15.94 -2.12 12.20
C LEU A 33 15.09 -3.28 11.74
N GLU A 34 14.32 -3.84 12.66
CA GLU A 34 13.50 -5.04 12.46
C GLU A 34 12.61 -4.94 11.20
N GLN A 35 12.05 -3.76 10.93
CA GLN A 35 11.21 -3.50 9.77
C GLN A 35 11.91 -3.77 8.42
N THR A 36 13.25 -3.61 8.36
CA THR A 36 14.00 -3.94 7.14
C THR A 36 14.15 -5.43 6.95
N VAL A 37 14.28 -6.17 8.06
CA VAL A 37 14.37 -7.64 8.05
C VAL A 37 13.04 -8.24 7.64
N GLU A 38 11.94 -7.82 8.27
CA GLU A 38 10.59 -8.25 7.94
C GLU A 38 10.24 -7.94 6.47
N ALA A 39 10.60 -6.75 5.97
CA ALA A 39 10.34 -6.38 4.59
C ALA A 39 11.09 -7.28 3.60
N ALA A 40 12.33 -7.66 3.90
CA ALA A 40 13.09 -8.59 3.07
C ALA A 40 12.52 -10.02 3.10
N GLU A 41 12.00 -10.46 4.25
CA GLU A 41 11.32 -11.75 4.37
C GLU A 41 10.03 -11.78 3.55
N ILE A 42 9.20 -10.73 3.64
CA ILE A 42 7.97 -10.59 2.86
C ILE A 42 8.29 -10.60 1.35
N LYS A 43 9.35 -9.89 0.91
CA LYS A 43 9.81 -9.94 -0.49
C LYS A 43 10.20 -11.35 -0.90
N LYS A 44 10.93 -12.06 -0.05
CA LYS A 44 11.40 -13.44 -0.30
C LYS A 44 10.23 -14.43 -0.41
N GLU A 45 9.23 -14.31 0.47
CA GLU A 45 8.01 -15.14 0.42
C GLU A 45 7.18 -14.84 -0.84
N GLY A 46 7.13 -13.57 -1.23
CA GLY A 46 6.36 -13.10 -2.37
C GLY A 46 4.86 -13.33 -2.22
N ILE A 47 4.09 -12.87 -3.19
CA ILE A 47 2.64 -13.12 -3.25
C ILE A 47 2.24 -13.50 -4.68
N LYS A 48 1.49 -14.58 -4.82
CA LYS A 48 1.04 -15.07 -6.11
C LYS A 48 0.23 -14.00 -6.86
N GLY A 49 0.72 -13.61 -8.03
CA GLY A 49 0.08 -12.65 -8.91
C GLY A 49 0.23 -11.20 -8.46
N ALA A 50 1.33 -10.88 -7.80
CA ALA A 50 1.80 -9.55 -7.49
C ALA A 50 3.33 -9.51 -7.59
N ILE A 51 3.91 -8.33 -7.73
CA ILE A 51 5.35 -8.09 -7.69
C ILE A 51 5.64 -7.42 -6.34
N VAL A 52 6.54 -8.00 -5.55
CA VAL A 52 6.86 -7.50 -4.20
C VAL A 52 8.29 -6.99 -4.16
N GLU A 53 8.49 -5.77 -3.69
CA GLU A 53 9.79 -5.16 -3.43
C GLU A 53 9.85 -4.67 -1.98
N GLY A 54 10.99 -4.87 -1.33
CA GLY A 54 11.27 -4.42 0.03
C GLY A 54 12.56 -5.01 0.61
N PRO A 55 13.17 -4.34 1.57
CA PRO A 55 12.81 -3.02 2.09
C PRO A 55 13.00 -1.92 1.04
N ILE A 56 12.13 -0.92 1.03
CA ILE A 56 12.20 0.21 0.11
C ILE A 56 11.67 1.48 0.79
N SER A 57 12.30 2.62 0.54
CA SER A 57 11.83 3.91 1.04
C SER A 57 10.65 4.44 0.21
N LEU A 58 9.85 5.35 0.79
CA LEU A 58 8.65 5.87 0.15
C LEU A 58 8.94 6.63 -1.15
N ASP A 59 10.02 7.41 -1.20
CA ASP A 59 10.44 8.13 -2.39
C ASP A 59 10.80 7.19 -3.54
N LEU A 60 11.55 6.12 -3.25
CA LEU A 60 11.88 5.11 -4.27
C LEU A 60 10.67 4.26 -4.69
N ALA A 61 9.67 4.12 -3.83
CA ALA A 61 8.44 3.44 -4.19
C ALA A 61 7.57 4.26 -5.15
N MET A 62 7.61 5.62 -5.06
CA MET A 62 6.62 6.50 -5.69
C MET A 62 7.20 7.49 -6.70
N ASP A 63 8.53 7.72 -6.70
CA ASP A 63 9.17 8.77 -7.51
C ASP A 63 10.28 8.19 -8.40
N LYS A 64 10.04 8.21 -9.71
CA LYS A 64 11.00 7.75 -10.72
C LYS A 64 12.25 8.61 -10.80
N GLU A 65 12.15 9.90 -10.49
CA GLU A 65 13.31 10.80 -10.49
C GLU A 65 14.22 10.48 -9.30
N ALA A 66 13.65 10.24 -8.12
CA ALA A 66 14.40 9.78 -6.96
C ALA A 66 15.12 8.45 -7.24
N CYS A 67 14.45 7.51 -7.92
CA CYS A 67 15.06 6.25 -8.33
C CYS A 67 16.26 6.48 -9.26
N ALA A 68 16.12 7.35 -10.25
CA ALA A 68 17.19 7.67 -11.20
C ALA A 68 18.39 8.33 -10.50
N ILE A 69 18.14 9.27 -9.60
CA ILE A 69 19.19 9.96 -8.83
C ILE A 69 19.96 8.99 -7.94
N LYS A 70 19.25 8.07 -7.25
CA LYS A 70 19.84 7.10 -6.34
C LYS A 70 20.37 5.83 -7.05
N GLY A 71 20.17 5.70 -8.36
CA GLY A 71 20.56 4.51 -9.13
C GLY A 71 19.82 3.24 -8.66
N TYR A 72 18.58 3.39 -8.22
CA TYR A 72 17.79 2.26 -7.71
C TYR A 72 16.94 1.66 -8.81
N GLU A 73 17.17 0.39 -9.11
CA GLU A 73 16.46 -0.35 -10.15
C GLU A 73 15.62 -1.49 -9.55
N SER A 74 14.34 -1.48 -9.81
CA SER A 74 13.39 -2.53 -9.41
C SER A 74 12.13 -2.42 -10.28
N PRO A 75 11.40 -3.53 -10.51
CA PRO A 75 10.10 -3.48 -11.18
C PRO A 75 9.04 -2.63 -10.47
N VAL A 76 9.25 -2.31 -9.19
CA VAL A 76 8.34 -1.51 -8.35
C VAL A 76 8.81 -0.06 -8.23
N ALA A 77 10.07 0.23 -8.58
CA ALA A 77 10.70 1.55 -8.41
C ALA A 77 9.90 2.67 -9.10
N GLY A 78 9.48 3.66 -8.32
CA GLY A 78 8.72 4.82 -8.78
C GLY A 78 7.31 4.53 -9.33
N ASP A 79 6.78 3.32 -9.08
CA ASP A 79 5.55 2.85 -9.74
C ASP A 79 4.78 1.84 -8.87
N ALA A 80 4.83 2.01 -7.54
CA ALA A 80 4.14 1.14 -6.61
C ALA A 80 2.62 1.40 -6.59
N ASP A 81 1.85 0.32 -6.62
CA ASP A 81 0.38 0.35 -6.53
C ASP A 81 -0.10 0.15 -5.08
N ILE A 82 0.64 -0.62 -4.31
CA ILE A 82 0.33 -0.95 -2.91
C ILE A 82 1.54 -0.61 -2.04
N LEU A 83 1.31 0.20 -1.01
CA LEU A 83 2.30 0.51 0.01
C LEU A 83 1.97 -0.27 1.28
N LEU A 84 2.80 -1.23 1.63
CA LEU A 84 2.72 -1.92 2.93
C LEU A 84 3.58 -1.18 3.94
N VAL A 85 2.95 -0.65 4.96
CA VAL A 85 3.61 0.09 6.04
C VAL A 85 3.94 -0.84 7.22
N PRO A 86 5.00 -0.57 7.99
CA PRO A 86 5.43 -1.45 9.07
C PRO A 86 4.42 -1.53 10.23
N ASP A 87 3.72 -0.43 10.50
CA ASP A 87 2.78 -0.36 11.60
C ASP A 87 1.67 0.68 11.37
N ILE A 88 0.68 0.70 12.29
CA ILE A 88 -0.46 1.60 12.21
C ILE A 88 -0.08 3.08 12.38
N VAL A 89 0.98 3.38 13.12
CA VAL A 89 1.43 4.77 13.34
C VAL A 89 2.01 5.31 12.05
N ALA A 90 2.95 4.58 11.45
CA ALA A 90 3.54 4.93 10.16
C ALA A 90 2.47 5.07 9.06
N GLY A 91 1.54 4.11 8.99
CA GLY A 91 0.45 4.13 8.03
C GLY A 91 -0.52 5.30 8.22
N ASN A 92 -0.86 5.61 9.46
CA ASN A 92 -1.74 6.75 9.75
C ASN A 92 -1.07 8.09 9.41
N LEU A 93 0.21 8.26 9.76
CA LEU A 93 0.97 9.46 9.44
C LEU A 93 1.11 9.64 7.93
N ALA A 94 1.49 8.58 7.19
CA ALA A 94 1.61 8.61 5.74
C ALA A 94 0.27 8.96 5.08
N ALA A 95 -0.83 8.28 5.42
CA ALA A 95 -2.15 8.55 4.89
C ALA A 95 -2.63 9.98 5.19
N LYS A 96 -2.40 10.48 6.41
CA LYS A 96 -2.73 11.86 6.78
C LYS A 96 -1.88 12.89 6.03
N SER A 97 -0.59 12.64 5.85
CA SER A 97 0.28 13.51 5.06
C SER A 97 -0.18 13.60 3.62
N MET A 98 -0.48 12.47 2.98
CA MET A 98 -1.01 12.45 1.62
C MET A 98 -2.34 13.19 1.49
N THR A 99 -3.25 13.05 2.45
CA THR A 99 -4.56 13.72 2.38
C THR A 99 -4.50 15.19 2.73
N VAL A 100 -3.80 15.57 3.81
CA VAL A 100 -3.80 16.93 4.34
C VAL A 100 -2.82 17.84 3.58
N LEU A 101 -1.63 17.32 3.27
CA LEU A 101 -0.57 18.07 2.60
C LEU A 101 -0.59 17.85 1.09
N GLY A 102 -0.83 16.62 0.65
CA GLY A 102 -0.85 16.24 -0.76
C GLY A 102 -2.22 16.38 -1.45
N GLY A 103 -3.30 16.66 -0.71
CA GLY A 103 -4.64 16.84 -1.29
C GLY A 103 -5.26 15.55 -1.87
N CYS A 104 -4.72 14.40 -1.54
CA CYS A 104 -5.22 13.12 -2.04
C CYS A 104 -6.64 12.83 -1.59
N LYS A 105 -7.45 12.24 -2.47
CA LYS A 105 -8.76 11.69 -2.12
C LYS A 105 -8.61 10.30 -1.52
N THR A 106 -9.50 9.95 -0.60
CA THR A 106 -9.41 8.66 0.10
C THR A 106 -10.73 7.91 0.08
N GLY A 107 -10.62 6.58 0.12
CA GLY A 107 -11.75 5.69 0.35
C GLY A 107 -11.36 4.61 1.34
N GLY A 108 -11.79 4.73 2.60
CA GLY A 108 -11.42 3.77 3.65
C GLY A 108 -12.29 2.53 3.64
N VAL A 109 -11.68 1.36 3.40
CA VAL A 109 -12.36 0.06 3.43
C VAL A 109 -11.50 -0.96 4.18
N VAL A 110 -12.10 -1.61 5.16
CA VAL A 110 -11.51 -2.79 5.84
C VAL A 110 -11.93 -4.03 5.07
N VAL A 111 -10.93 -4.81 4.64
CA VAL A 111 -11.11 -6.03 3.86
C VAL A 111 -10.54 -7.25 4.58
N GLY A 112 -10.93 -8.46 4.16
CA GLY A 112 -10.46 -9.72 4.74
C GLY A 112 -11.52 -10.46 5.56
N GLY A 113 -12.63 -9.82 5.90
CA GLY A 113 -13.80 -10.46 6.49
C GLY A 113 -14.75 -11.06 5.43
N LEU A 114 -15.94 -11.50 5.87
CA LEU A 114 -16.99 -12.00 4.99
C LEU A 114 -17.56 -10.91 4.08
N VAL A 115 -17.59 -9.68 4.57
CA VAL A 115 -18.00 -8.48 3.85
C VAL A 115 -17.00 -7.35 4.09
N PRO A 116 -16.81 -6.43 3.16
CA PRO A 116 -16.01 -5.24 3.38
C PRO A 116 -16.72 -4.30 4.38
N VAL A 117 -15.95 -3.61 5.20
CA VAL A 117 -16.47 -2.62 6.16
C VAL A 117 -15.97 -1.24 5.79
N ILE A 118 -16.87 -0.30 5.58
CA ILE A 118 -16.52 1.09 5.28
C ILE A 118 -16.05 1.75 6.58
N LEU A 119 -14.84 2.30 6.55
CA LEU A 119 -14.25 3.02 7.67
C LEU A 119 -13.64 4.31 7.18
N VAL A 120 -14.28 5.43 7.47
CA VAL A 120 -13.82 6.76 7.07
C VAL A 120 -13.58 7.66 8.27
N SER A 121 -12.71 8.64 8.12
CA SER A 121 -12.47 9.65 9.16
C SER A 121 -13.75 10.45 9.45
N ARG A 122 -13.90 10.93 10.70
CA ARG A 122 -14.96 11.88 11.05
C ARG A 122 -14.91 13.17 10.23
N ALA A 123 -13.72 13.56 9.78
CA ALA A 123 -13.48 14.74 8.94
C ALA A 123 -13.52 14.41 7.43
N ALA A 124 -13.93 13.20 7.04
CA ALA A 124 -13.99 12.81 5.63
C ALA A 124 -15.00 13.66 4.85
N THR A 125 -14.61 14.06 3.65
CA THR A 125 -15.47 14.79 2.72
C THR A 125 -16.58 13.88 2.17
N VAL A 126 -17.58 14.47 1.52
CA VAL A 126 -18.63 13.71 0.82
C VAL A 126 -18.02 12.81 -0.24
N THR A 127 -17.01 13.31 -0.96
CA THR A 127 -16.28 12.54 -1.99
C THR A 127 -15.58 11.33 -1.38
N ASP A 128 -14.88 11.47 -0.25
CA ASP A 128 -14.19 10.35 0.40
C ASP A 128 -15.18 9.26 0.86
N LYS A 129 -16.33 9.67 1.40
CA LYS A 129 -17.40 8.75 1.79
C LYS A 129 -17.97 8.01 0.60
N TYR A 130 -18.21 8.72 -0.51
CA TYR A 130 -18.67 8.11 -1.75
C TYR A 130 -17.67 7.10 -2.31
N LEU A 131 -16.37 7.47 -2.38
CA LEU A 131 -15.31 6.57 -2.81
C LEU A 131 -15.23 5.31 -1.93
N ALA A 132 -15.37 5.45 -0.62
CA ALA A 132 -15.38 4.30 0.29
C ALA A 132 -16.56 3.34 0.01
N ILE A 133 -17.75 3.87 -0.31
CA ILE A 133 -18.91 3.05 -0.68
C ILE A 133 -18.65 2.30 -2.00
N VAL A 134 -18.13 3.00 -3.02
CA VAL A 134 -17.81 2.40 -4.31
C VAL A 134 -16.76 1.29 -4.14
N MET A 135 -15.67 1.56 -3.43
CA MET A 135 -14.63 0.57 -3.16
C MET A 135 -15.17 -0.65 -2.41
N ALA A 136 -16.00 -0.44 -1.39
CA ALA A 136 -16.64 -1.55 -0.66
C ALA A 136 -17.54 -2.38 -1.57
N ALA A 137 -18.34 -1.74 -2.44
CA ALA A 137 -19.19 -2.44 -3.40
C ALA A 137 -18.36 -3.26 -4.39
N MET A 138 -17.26 -2.71 -4.92
CA MET A 138 -16.39 -3.40 -5.88
C MET A 138 -15.62 -4.57 -5.23
N THR A 139 -15.22 -4.43 -3.96
CA THR A 139 -14.48 -5.46 -3.22
C THR A 139 -15.40 -6.50 -2.57
N SER A 140 -16.72 -6.29 -2.59
CA SER A 140 -17.70 -7.26 -2.13
C SER A 140 -17.75 -8.47 -3.07
N LYS A 141 -17.74 -9.67 -2.50
CA LYS A 141 -17.94 -10.89 -3.31
C LYS A 141 -19.34 -10.87 -3.91
N LYS A 142 -19.44 -11.00 -5.22
CA LYS A 142 -20.72 -11.37 -5.86
C LYS A 142 -21.12 -12.76 -5.32
N ARG A 143 -22.23 -12.84 -4.64
CA ARG A 143 -22.86 -14.11 -4.26
C ARG A 143 -23.46 -14.79 -5.47
#